data_721dff8a13d29ffff04b295b93c24be7
#
_entry.id   721dff8a13d29ffff04b295b93c24be7
#
_cell.length_a   1.000
_cell.length_b   1.000
_cell.length_c   1.000
_cell.angle_alpha   90.00
_cell.angle_beta   90.00
_cell.angle_gamma   90.00
#
_symmetry.space_group_name_H-M   'P 1'
#
loop_
_entity.id
_entity.type
_entity.pdbx_description
1 polymer ?
#
loop_
_entity_poly.entity_id
_entity_poly.type
_entity_poly.pdbx_seq_one_letter_code
_entity_poly.pdbx_strand_id
1 'polypeptide(L)'
;MKRILAIILSGVAAIWSAAPSFAQQDTSSAQQDTVRILGVGNSWTRDSMRWLSAIAASAGRPVIVGHAYLGGSTLEQQYHGIDDPSYTYKHRNIDQVVHNTYQYWKYSGTDNPVKTPAEGYKNGLAGIGVTLESVVKDEPWNIVVFQPHVIVKAHMPDYCGFDINHLVSRIKEMMEPEVAKSVRCGIMIPFSYPEGNTDYRQNVVDAYNGGIRPSIQDEWDQLYETMHCEIQKDAIKLSEHMGENCSFVINVGQAIYDTRKDRHLSGFGYKLQRAQNNTHLSEGIPMYIASLCYAYILLGITPDDISFYPRLSRDAHLTGDTGKTIQTDIVNTKSDAARARQCAWKALSLHDHQ
;
A
#
# COMPACT_ATOMS: atom_id res chain seq x y z
N MET A 1 67.61 22.46 -41.89
CA MET A 1 67.63 23.89 -41.50
C MET A 1 66.83 24.02 -40.19
N LYS A 2 67.52 24.14 -39.11
CA LYS A 2 67.56 25.26 -38.17
C LYS A 2 66.20 25.55 -37.52
N ARG A 3 66.12 25.14 -36.24
CA ARG A 3 66.04 26.00 -35.00
C ARG A 3 64.59 26.45 -34.73
N ILE A 4 64.03 26.47 -33.52
CA ILE A 4 64.54 26.94 -32.22
C ILE A 4 63.71 26.29 -31.10
N LEU A 5 64.46 25.89 -30.08
CA LEU A 5 64.06 25.56 -28.73
C LEU A 5 63.56 26.81 -28.00
N ALA A 6 62.48 26.76 -27.29
CA ALA A 6 62.17 27.72 -26.21
C ALA A 6 61.62 27.01 -24.98
N ILE A 7 62.46 26.91 -23.98
CA ILE A 7 62.19 26.51 -22.61
C ILE A 7 61.54 27.71 -21.92
N ILE A 8 60.38 27.50 -21.31
CA ILE A 8 59.93 28.37 -20.23
C ILE A 8 59.64 27.51 -18.99
N LEU A 9 60.61 27.52 -18.06
CA LEU A 9 60.41 27.23 -16.67
C LEU A 9 59.66 28.41 -16.04
N SER A 10 58.63 28.16 -15.30
CA SER A 10 58.25 28.98 -14.14
C SER A 10 57.08 28.38 -13.37
N GLY A 11 57.26 28.10 -12.13
CA GLY A 11 56.30 28.37 -11.05
C GLY A 11 55.44 27.19 -10.61
N VAL A 12 56.00 26.27 -9.83
CA VAL A 12 55.23 25.42 -8.92
C VAL A 12 54.79 26.31 -7.75
N ALA A 13 53.59 26.85 -7.84
CA ALA A 13 52.89 27.38 -6.67
C ALA A 13 52.19 26.23 -5.95
N ALA A 14 52.74 25.83 -4.81
CA ALA A 14 52.09 24.91 -3.88
C ALA A 14 50.84 25.57 -3.31
N ILE A 15 49.69 25.25 -3.89
CA ILE A 15 48.40 25.56 -3.27
C ILE A 15 48.18 24.47 -2.20
N TRP A 16 48.44 24.80 -0.97
CA TRP A 16 47.94 24.08 0.17
C TRP A 16 46.40 24.25 0.14
N SER A 17 45.70 23.27 -0.41
CA SER A 17 44.29 23.11 -0.21
C SER A 17 44.06 22.75 1.24
N ALA A 18 43.58 23.71 2.03
CA ALA A 18 43.01 23.43 3.33
C ALA A 18 41.87 22.42 3.08
N ALA A 19 42.05 21.20 3.57
CA ALA A 19 40.96 20.23 3.65
C ALA A 19 39.83 20.89 4.44
N PRO A 20 38.58 20.87 3.94
CA PRO A 20 37.47 21.31 4.76
C PRO A 20 37.44 20.40 5.99
N SER A 21 37.63 20.97 7.17
CA SER A 21 37.34 20.30 8.42
C SER A 21 35.87 19.95 8.33
N PHE A 22 35.60 18.64 8.16
CA PHE A 22 34.25 18.12 8.41
C PHE A 22 33.92 18.54 9.84
N ALA A 23 33.12 19.57 9.97
CA ALA A 23 32.48 19.94 11.20
C ALA A 23 31.85 18.64 11.70
N GLN A 24 32.28 18.21 12.86
CA GLN A 24 31.72 17.11 13.61
C GLN A 24 30.24 17.45 13.71
N GLN A 25 29.43 16.78 12.87
CA GLN A 25 27.99 16.96 12.86
C GLN A 25 27.56 16.47 14.24
N ASP A 26 27.19 17.41 15.09
CA ASP A 26 26.60 17.12 16.38
C ASP A 26 25.48 16.09 16.11
N THR A 27 25.75 14.85 16.52
CA THR A 27 24.76 13.80 16.62
C THR A 27 23.90 14.05 17.86
N SER A 28 23.31 15.24 17.95
CA SER A 28 22.06 15.37 18.66
C SER A 28 21.09 14.54 17.79
N SER A 29 20.74 13.37 18.27
CA SER A 29 19.67 12.55 17.71
C SER A 29 18.41 13.40 17.76
N ALA A 30 18.21 14.22 16.73
CA ALA A 30 16.92 14.84 16.49
C ALA A 30 15.94 13.66 16.45
N GLN A 31 15.14 13.53 17.49
CA GLN A 31 14.14 12.49 17.59
C GLN A 31 13.29 12.64 16.34
N GLN A 32 13.50 11.74 15.39
CA GLN A 32 12.84 11.81 14.09
C GLN A 32 11.34 11.72 14.36
N ASP A 33 10.61 12.75 13.99
CA ASP A 33 9.17 12.81 14.25
C ASP A 33 8.49 11.56 13.70
N THR A 34 7.69 10.92 14.55
CA THR A 34 6.96 9.71 14.19
C THR A 34 5.95 10.03 13.09
N VAL A 35 6.11 9.41 11.92
CA VAL A 35 5.16 9.56 10.82
C VAL A 35 3.89 8.76 11.11
N ARG A 36 2.73 9.39 10.94
CA ARG A 36 1.41 8.79 11.17
C ARG A 36 0.69 8.59 9.85
N ILE A 37 0.37 7.34 9.54
CA ILE A 37 -0.17 6.91 8.25
C ILE A 37 -1.53 6.26 8.49
N LEU A 38 -2.59 6.81 7.89
CA LEU A 38 -3.93 6.25 7.91
C LEU A 38 -4.25 5.62 6.55
N GLY A 39 -4.59 4.35 6.54
CA GLY A 39 -5.20 3.69 5.39
C GLY A 39 -6.73 3.69 5.51
N VAL A 40 -7.40 4.18 4.47
CA VAL A 40 -8.86 4.18 4.34
C VAL A 40 -9.24 3.24 3.19
N GLY A 41 -9.97 2.18 3.50
CA GLY A 41 -10.32 1.19 2.50
C GLY A 41 -10.92 -0.09 3.07
N ASN A 42 -10.70 -1.17 2.34
CA ASN A 42 -11.20 -2.50 2.70
C ASN A 42 -10.05 -3.45 3.09
N SER A 43 -10.28 -4.75 2.98
CA SER A 43 -9.30 -5.78 3.36
C SER A 43 -7.97 -5.71 2.58
N TRP A 44 -7.96 -5.13 1.39
CA TRP A 44 -6.73 -4.98 0.61
C TRP A 44 -5.80 -3.91 1.16
N THR A 45 -6.34 -2.85 1.78
CA THR A 45 -5.53 -1.90 2.55
C THR A 45 -4.84 -2.63 3.71
N ARG A 46 -5.60 -3.45 4.45
CA ARG A 46 -5.06 -4.24 5.55
C ARG A 46 -3.94 -5.17 5.07
N ASP A 47 -4.16 -5.90 3.98
CA ASP A 47 -3.16 -6.80 3.41
C ASP A 47 -1.89 -6.01 3.00
N SER A 48 -2.07 -4.84 2.39
CA SER A 48 -0.98 -4.03 1.87
C SER A 48 -0.15 -3.31 2.94
N MET A 49 -0.76 -2.94 4.06
CA MET A 49 -0.06 -2.25 5.15
C MET A 49 0.45 -3.20 6.24
N ARG A 50 0.25 -4.50 6.08
CA ARG A 50 0.48 -5.55 7.09
C ARG A 50 1.82 -5.45 7.82
N TRP A 51 2.89 -5.22 7.09
CA TRP A 51 4.25 -5.25 7.59
C TRP A 51 4.91 -3.87 7.64
N LEU A 52 4.14 -2.80 7.33
CA LEU A 52 4.68 -1.45 7.16
C LEU A 52 5.43 -0.94 8.41
N SER A 53 4.84 -1.10 9.60
CA SER A 53 5.49 -0.62 10.83
C SER A 53 6.77 -1.38 11.15
N ALA A 54 6.80 -2.70 10.93
CA ALA A 54 7.99 -3.52 11.16
C ALA A 54 9.11 -3.23 10.16
N ILE A 55 8.76 -2.99 8.88
CA ILE A 55 9.70 -2.54 7.85
C ILE A 55 10.29 -1.20 8.25
N ALA A 56 9.46 -0.22 8.58
CA ALA A 56 9.87 1.12 8.97
C ALA A 56 10.75 1.10 10.23
N ALA A 57 10.37 0.34 11.26
CA ALA A 57 11.15 0.18 12.47
C ALA A 57 12.54 -0.41 12.18
N SER A 58 12.63 -1.39 11.26
CA SER A 58 13.91 -2.01 10.88
C SER A 58 14.85 -1.06 10.13
N ALA A 59 14.30 -0.02 9.53
CA ALA A 59 15.03 1.06 8.83
C ALA A 59 15.24 2.30 9.72
N GLY A 60 14.94 2.22 11.02
CA GLY A 60 15.07 3.34 11.93
C GLY A 60 14.08 4.49 11.69
N ARG A 61 12.97 4.23 11.02
CA ARG A 61 11.91 5.20 10.70
C ARG A 61 10.65 4.89 11.52
N PRO A 62 10.46 5.48 12.69
CA PRO A 62 9.29 5.18 13.53
C PRO A 62 8.01 5.65 12.86
N VAL A 63 7.01 4.76 12.81
CA VAL A 63 5.68 5.06 12.27
C VAL A 63 4.58 4.58 13.20
N ILE A 64 3.44 5.29 13.16
CA ILE A 64 2.15 4.80 13.64
C ILE A 64 1.31 4.52 12.39
N VAL A 65 0.80 3.32 12.27
CA VAL A 65 -0.07 2.91 11.18
C VAL A 65 -1.48 2.75 11.72
N GLY A 66 -2.41 3.49 11.15
CA GLY A 66 -3.84 3.35 11.37
C GLY A 66 -4.52 2.74 10.15
N HIS A 67 -5.52 1.94 10.37
CA HIS A 67 -6.28 1.35 9.29
C HIS A 67 -7.78 1.40 9.57
N ALA A 68 -8.50 2.26 8.86
CA ALA A 68 -9.97 2.31 8.85
C ALA A 68 -10.48 1.28 7.85
N TYR A 69 -10.89 0.13 8.34
CA TYR A 69 -11.31 -1.01 7.54
C TYR A 69 -12.83 -1.13 7.51
N LEU A 70 -13.36 -1.20 6.29
CA LEU A 70 -14.75 -1.59 6.06
C LEU A 70 -14.80 -2.73 5.04
N GLY A 71 -15.22 -3.92 5.47
CA GLY A 71 -15.07 -5.16 4.72
C GLY A 71 -15.73 -5.14 3.36
N GLY A 72 -14.94 -5.27 2.28
CA GLY A 72 -15.42 -5.35 0.90
C GLY A 72 -16.11 -4.09 0.37
N SER A 73 -16.04 -2.96 1.08
CA SER A 73 -16.64 -1.70 0.65
C SER A 73 -15.84 -1.01 -0.44
N THR A 74 -16.54 -0.15 -1.20
CA THR A 74 -15.95 0.87 -2.06
C THR A 74 -15.75 2.17 -1.27
N LEU A 75 -14.92 3.10 -1.79
CA LEU A 75 -14.77 4.42 -1.18
C LEU A 75 -16.06 5.25 -1.27
N GLU A 76 -16.87 5.07 -2.32
CA GLU A 76 -18.20 5.65 -2.46
C GLU A 76 -19.11 5.23 -1.29
N GLN A 77 -19.17 3.94 -1.00
CA GLN A 77 -19.96 3.43 0.13
C GLN A 77 -19.50 4.00 1.46
N GLN A 78 -18.17 4.14 1.64
CA GLN A 78 -17.61 4.78 2.82
C GLN A 78 -18.00 6.27 2.92
N TYR A 79 -17.97 7.00 1.81
CA TYR A 79 -18.39 8.39 1.74
C TYR A 79 -19.85 8.57 2.16
N HIS A 80 -20.76 7.80 1.58
CA HIS A 80 -22.18 7.89 1.93
C HIS A 80 -22.47 7.59 3.40
N GLY A 81 -21.73 6.68 4.01
CA GLY A 81 -21.86 6.37 5.42
C GLY A 81 -21.37 7.47 6.38
N ILE A 82 -20.69 8.51 5.90
CA ILE A 82 -20.30 9.66 6.72
C ILE A 82 -21.53 10.54 7.03
N ASP A 83 -22.29 10.88 5.99
CA ASP A 83 -23.41 11.84 6.08
C ASP A 83 -24.76 11.17 6.36
N ASP A 84 -24.91 9.89 6.02
CA ASP A 84 -26.10 9.10 6.30
C ASP A 84 -25.78 7.95 7.27
N PRO A 85 -26.09 8.12 8.57
CA PRO A 85 -25.88 7.06 9.56
C PRO A 85 -26.69 5.78 9.32
N SER A 86 -27.74 5.85 8.47
CA SER A 86 -28.56 4.70 8.11
C SER A 86 -28.11 4.01 6.83
N TYR A 87 -27.14 4.59 6.11
CA TYR A 87 -26.64 4.03 4.86
C TYR A 87 -26.12 2.60 5.03
N THR A 88 -26.62 1.69 4.20
CA THR A 88 -26.24 0.29 4.22
C THR A 88 -25.61 -0.14 2.91
N TYR A 89 -24.73 -1.12 2.97
CA TYR A 89 -24.19 -1.80 1.80
C TYR A 89 -24.23 -3.31 2.00
N LYS A 90 -24.21 -4.07 0.91
CA LYS A 90 -24.17 -5.53 0.98
C LYS A 90 -22.74 -6.05 1.06
N HIS A 91 -22.44 -6.73 2.17
CA HIS A 91 -21.21 -7.50 2.31
C HIS A 91 -21.56 -8.97 2.60
N ARG A 92 -21.12 -9.88 1.73
CA ARG A 92 -21.42 -11.34 1.85
C ARG A 92 -22.92 -11.63 1.96
N ASN A 93 -23.75 -10.90 1.18
CA ASN A 93 -25.22 -10.97 1.15
C ASN A 93 -25.91 -10.51 2.46
N ILE A 94 -25.21 -9.85 3.35
CA ILE A 94 -25.75 -9.26 4.57
C ILE A 94 -25.70 -7.74 4.43
N ASP A 95 -26.83 -7.07 4.70
CA ASP A 95 -26.86 -5.61 4.77
C ASP A 95 -26.10 -5.15 6.02
N GLN A 96 -25.13 -4.27 5.84
CA GLN A 96 -24.32 -3.69 6.92
C GLN A 96 -24.45 -2.16 6.90
N VAL A 97 -24.68 -1.58 8.06
CA VAL A 97 -24.64 -0.13 8.24
C VAL A 97 -23.20 0.33 8.17
N VAL A 98 -22.91 1.34 7.35
CA VAL A 98 -21.54 1.82 7.15
C VAL A 98 -21.04 2.63 8.34
N HIS A 99 -21.85 3.55 8.86
CA HIS A 99 -21.46 4.61 9.78
C HIS A 99 -20.67 4.13 11.02
N ASN A 100 -21.07 3.02 11.61
CA ASN A 100 -20.53 2.54 12.89
C ASN A 100 -20.05 1.08 12.84
N THR A 101 -19.63 0.59 11.69
CA THR A 101 -19.18 -0.79 11.52
C THR A 101 -17.74 -0.91 11.10
N TYR A 102 -16.99 0.20 11.09
CA TYR A 102 -15.57 0.13 10.84
C TYR A 102 -14.87 -0.73 11.87
N GLN A 103 -13.88 -1.48 11.40
CA GLN A 103 -12.85 -2.06 12.23
C GLN A 103 -11.62 -1.16 12.13
N TYR A 104 -11.06 -0.82 13.28
CA TYR A 104 -9.90 0.04 13.35
C TYR A 104 -8.71 -0.68 13.97
N TRP A 105 -7.62 -0.73 13.26
CA TRP A 105 -6.33 -1.20 13.76
C TRP A 105 -5.38 -0.02 13.88
N LYS A 106 -4.64 0.04 15.00
CA LYS A 106 -3.53 0.95 15.18
C LYS A 106 -2.35 0.17 15.74
N TYR A 107 -1.19 0.32 15.13
CA TYR A 107 0.01 -0.41 15.50
C TYR A 107 1.28 0.39 15.16
N SER A 108 2.40 0.05 15.82
CA SER A 108 3.70 0.69 15.65
C SER A 108 4.85 -0.30 15.90
N GLY A 109 6.04 0.07 15.51
CA GLY A 109 7.23 -0.73 15.73
C GLY A 109 7.13 -2.13 15.12
N THR A 110 7.49 -3.14 15.90
CA THR A 110 7.44 -4.54 15.48
C THR A 110 6.12 -5.23 15.84
N ASP A 111 5.13 -4.48 16.27
CA ASP A 111 3.83 -5.02 16.62
C ASP A 111 3.24 -5.79 15.43
N ASN A 112 2.78 -6.99 15.73
CA ASN A 112 2.18 -7.83 14.73
C ASN A 112 0.67 -7.51 14.64
N PRO A 113 0.20 -6.90 13.54
CA PRO A 113 -1.20 -6.55 13.38
C PRO A 113 -2.13 -7.76 13.15
N VAL A 114 -1.64 -9.01 13.33
CA VAL A 114 -2.45 -10.24 13.22
C VAL A 114 -3.53 -10.29 14.28
N LYS A 115 -3.29 -9.68 15.44
CA LYS A 115 -4.29 -9.67 16.50
C LYS A 115 -5.50 -8.88 16.03
N THR A 116 -6.66 -9.49 16.14
CA THR A 116 -7.92 -8.81 15.93
C THR A 116 -8.01 -7.60 16.87
N PRO A 117 -8.67 -6.51 16.47
CA PRO A 117 -8.82 -5.33 17.35
C PRO A 117 -9.31 -5.67 18.75
N ALA A 118 -10.14 -6.71 18.88
CA ALA A 118 -10.68 -7.19 20.16
C ALA A 118 -9.60 -7.69 21.14
N GLU A 119 -8.47 -8.18 20.65
CA GLU A 119 -7.41 -8.78 21.46
C GLU A 119 -6.28 -7.82 21.83
N GLY A 120 -6.06 -6.78 21.03
CA GLY A 120 -4.89 -5.89 21.14
C GLY A 120 -5.15 -4.54 21.79
N TYR A 121 -6.38 -4.05 21.78
CA TYR A 121 -6.68 -2.67 22.11
C TYR A 121 -7.84 -2.58 23.12
N LYS A 122 -7.50 -2.70 24.39
CA LYS A 122 -8.50 -2.62 25.49
C LYS A 122 -8.87 -1.18 25.90
N ASN A 123 -8.12 -0.18 25.46
CA ASN A 123 -8.23 1.19 25.98
C ASN A 123 -8.17 2.22 24.83
N GLY A 124 -9.13 2.25 23.94
CA GLY A 124 -9.14 3.31 22.93
C GLY A 124 -10.09 3.04 21.76
N LEU A 125 -10.03 3.90 20.75
CA LEU A 125 -10.85 3.86 19.54
C LEU A 125 -10.57 2.65 18.65
N ALA A 126 -9.46 1.95 18.85
CA ALA A 126 -9.16 0.71 18.15
C ALA A 126 -10.16 -0.36 18.58
N GLY A 127 -10.92 -0.88 17.62
CA GLY A 127 -11.99 -1.83 17.93
C GLY A 127 -12.89 -2.11 16.74
N ILE A 128 -13.97 -2.82 17.02
CA ILE A 128 -15.06 -3.08 16.07
C ILE A 128 -16.20 -2.12 16.39
N GLY A 129 -16.85 -1.59 15.37
CA GLY A 129 -18.02 -0.72 15.53
C GLY A 129 -17.66 0.74 15.83
N VAL A 130 -16.55 1.22 15.25
CA VAL A 130 -16.17 2.64 15.32
C VAL A 130 -16.65 3.40 14.08
N THR A 131 -16.71 4.73 14.16
CA THR A 131 -17.00 5.60 13.03
C THR A 131 -15.72 6.03 12.32
N LEU A 132 -15.78 6.38 11.03
CA LEU A 132 -14.64 6.93 10.31
C LEU A 132 -14.16 8.23 10.97
N GLU A 133 -15.06 9.07 11.42
CA GLU A 133 -14.74 10.30 12.13
C GLU A 133 -13.90 10.05 13.40
N SER A 134 -14.25 9.05 14.21
CA SER A 134 -13.48 8.72 15.41
C SER A 134 -12.08 8.21 15.07
N VAL A 135 -11.93 7.49 13.96
CA VAL A 135 -10.61 7.03 13.47
C VAL A 135 -9.76 8.21 12.97
N VAL A 136 -10.37 9.13 12.22
CA VAL A 136 -9.67 10.31 11.69
C VAL A 136 -9.19 11.22 12.82
N LYS A 137 -9.96 11.32 13.91
CA LYS A 137 -9.62 12.16 15.08
C LYS A 137 -8.65 11.50 16.07
N ASP A 138 -8.36 10.21 15.95
CA ASP A 138 -7.53 9.47 16.91
C ASP A 138 -6.05 9.90 16.93
N GLU A 139 -5.52 10.32 15.77
CA GLU A 139 -4.12 10.76 15.64
C GLU A 139 -4.04 11.98 14.70
N PRO A 140 -3.03 12.83 14.86
CA PRO A 140 -2.71 13.86 13.87
C PRO A 140 -2.03 13.24 12.64
N TRP A 141 -2.81 12.62 11.78
CA TRP A 141 -2.33 11.89 10.60
C TRP A 141 -1.51 12.78 9.65
N ASN A 142 -0.30 12.37 9.34
CA ASN A 142 0.54 13.05 8.36
C ASN A 142 0.20 12.64 6.93
N ILE A 143 -0.28 11.41 6.78
CA ILE A 143 -0.54 10.77 5.48
C ILE A 143 -1.87 10.01 5.54
N VAL A 144 -2.71 10.19 4.51
CA VAL A 144 -3.91 9.37 4.30
C VAL A 144 -3.80 8.67 2.95
N VAL A 145 -3.92 7.35 2.96
CA VAL A 145 -3.90 6.51 1.75
C VAL A 145 -5.30 5.98 1.50
N PHE A 146 -5.86 6.32 0.35
CA PHE A 146 -7.14 5.78 -0.12
C PHE A 146 -6.89 4.52 -0.96
N GLN A 147 -7.63 3.45 -0.67
CA GLN A 147 -7.56 2.24 -1.47
C GLN A 147 -8.85 2.08 -2.28
N PRO A 148 -8.82 2.38 -3.57
CA PRO A 148 -9.94 2.10 -4.46
C PRO A 148 -10.26 0.61 -4.50
N HIS A 149 -11.52 0.26 -4.73
CA HIS A 149 -11.90 -1.10 -5.09
C HIS A 149 -11.24 -1.49 -6.42
N VAL A 150 -11.17 -2.78 -6.73
CA VAL A 150 -10.58 -3.29 -7.97
C VAL A 150 -11.18 -2.65 -9.25
N ILE A 151 -12.43 -2.22 -9.22
CA ILE A 151 -13.04 -1.41 -10.29
C ILE A 151 -12.69 0.06 -10.02
N VAL A 152 -11.46 0.46 -10.37
CA VAL A 152 -10.90 1.78 -10.04
C VAL A 152 -11.71 2.92 -10.67
N LYS A 153 -12.17 2.75 -11.89
CA LYS A 153 -13.02 3.73 -12.59
C LYS A 153 -14.32 4.08 -11.86
N ALA A 154 -14.79 3.21 -10.96
CA ALA A 154 -15.96 3.48 -10.13
C ALA A 154 -15.74 4.58 -9.07
N HIS A 155 -14.54 5.17 -9.01
CA HIS A 155 -14.21 6.28 -8.12
C HIS A 155 -14.09 7.62 -8.84
N MET A 156 -14.52 7.65 -10.12
CA MET A 156 -14.56 8.84 -10.96
C MET A 156 -16.01 9.22 -11.26
N PRO A 157 -16.36 10.53 -11.29
CA PRO A 157 -17.74 11.00 -11.49
C PRO A 157 -18.42 10.47 -12.74
N ASP A 158 -17.66 10.34 -13.84
CA ASP A 158 -18.16 9.90 -15.14
C ASP A 158 -18.66 8.45 -15.16
N TYR A 159 -18.26 7.64 -14.18
CA TYR A 159 -18.65 6.24 -14.15
C TYR A 159 -19.89 5.97 -13.29
N CYS A 160 -19.97 6.53 -12.09
CA CYS A 160 -21.06 6.27 -11.14
C CYS A 160 -21.58 7.53 -10.41
N GLY A 161 -21.06 8.71 -10.76
CA GLY A 161 -21.43 9.97 -10.13
C GLY A 161 -20.75 10.24 -8.79
N PHE A 162 -19.88 9.35 -8.30
CA PHE A 162 -19.09 9.57 -7.11
C PHE A 162 -17.74 10.21 -7.45
N ASP A 163 -17.39 11.28 -6.72
CA ASP A 163 -16.09 11.93 -6.81
C ASP A 163 -15.28 11.69 -5.53
N ILE A 164 -14.12 11.05 -5.68
CA ILE A 164 -13.21 10.77 -4.55
C ILE A 164 -12.77 12.05 -3.83
N ASN A 165 -12.73 13.19 -4.52
CA ASN A 165 -12.39 14.48 -3.91
C ASN A 165 -13.39 14.89 -2.82
N HIS A 166 -14.66 14.47 -2.92
CA HIS A 166 -15.62 14.68 -1.85
C HIS A 166 -15.22 13.91 -0.58
N LEU A 167 -14.81 12.64 -0.70
CA LEU A 167 -14.31 11.87 0.45
C LEU A 167 -13.05 12.48 1.06
N VAL A 168 -12.10 12.92 0.22
CA VAL A 168 -10.88 13.60 0.70
C VAL A 168 -11.23 14.85 1.49
N SER A 169 -12.14 15.68 0.97
CA SER A 169 -12.61 16.91 1.63
C SER A 169 -13.29 16.60 2.97
N ARG A 170 -14.19 15.60 2.98
CA ARG A 170 -14.87 15.21 4.24
C ARG A 170 -13.90 14.69 5.30
N ILE A 171 -12.87 13.94 4.91
CA ILE A 171 -11.84 13.48 5.85
C ILE A 171 -11.02 14.66 6.38
N LYS A 172 -10.62 15.61 5.52
CA LYS A 172 -9.92 16.83 5.96
C LYS A 172 -10.76 17.69 6.92
N GLU A 173 -12.07 17.80 6.68
CA GLU A 173 -13.01 18.52 7.56
C GLU A 173 -13.12 17.89 8.96
N MET A 174 -12.91 16.59 9.08
CA MET A 174 -12.91 15.89 10.38
C MET A 174 -11.62 16.08 11.17
N MET A 175 -10.53 16.52 10.53
CA MET A 175 -9.22 16.73 11.15
C MET A 175 -9.15 18.08 11.86
N GLU A 176 -8.20 18.21 12.79
CA GLU A 176 -7.80 19.53 13.30
C GLU A 176 -7.30 20.40 12.15
N PRO A 177 -7.63 21.71 12.12
CA PRO A 177 -7.33 22.59 10.96
C PRO A 177 -5.86 22.58 10.51
N GLU A 178 -4.92 22.53 11.45
CA GLU A 178 -3.49 22.52 11.12
C GLU A 178 -3.03 21.18 10.54
N VAL A 179 -3.62 20.09 10.99
CA VAL A 179 -3.40 18.76 10.42
C VAL A 179 -3.97 18.69 9.00
N ALA A 180 -5.20 19.16 8.82
CA ALA A 180 -5.88 19.19 7.51
C ALA A 180 -5.10 19.95 6.43
N LYS A 181 -4.38 21.05 6.80
CA LYS A 181 -3.55 21.83 5.89
C LYS A 181 -2.28 21.11 5.44
N SER A 182 -1.72 20.27 6.30
CA SER A 182 -0.42 19.63 6.10
C SER A 182 -0.51 18.17 5.70
N VAL A 183 -1.67 17.54 5.87
CA VAL A 183 -1.87 16.12 5.56
C VAL A 183 -1.67 15.87 4.06
N ARG A 184 -0.85 14.87 3.75
CA ARG A 184 -0.65 14.38 2.39
C ARG A 184 -1.65 13.26 2.12
N CYS A 185 -2.40 13.37 1.04
CA CYS A 185 -3.33 12.34 0.59
C CYS A 185 -2.81 11.69 -0.70
N GLY A 186 -3.19 10.45 -0.93
CA GLY A 186 -2.85 9.74 -2.16
C GLY A 186 -3.57 8.40 -2.25
N ILE A 187 -3.32 7.69 -3.33
CA ILE A 187 -3.99 6.42 -3.62
C ILE A 187 -3.01 5.23 -3.62
N MET A 188 -3.54 4.07 -3.28
CA MET A 188 -2.89 2.79 -3.55
C MET A 188 -3.54 2.16 -4.79
N ILE A 189 -2.76 1.88 -5.82
CA ILE A 189 -3.23 1.12 -6.98
C ILE A 189 -3.41 -0.34 -6.59
N PRO A 190 -4.64 -0.88 -6.66
CA PRO A 190 -4.91 -2.24 -6.26
C PRO A 190 -4.30 -3.25 -7.25
N PHE A 191 -4.06 -4.45 -6.75
CA PHE A 191 -3.67 -5.58 -7.58
C PHE A 191 -4.90 -6.24 -8.22
N SER A 192 -4.71 -6.85 -9.39
CA SER A 192 -5.75 -7.62 -10.05
C SER A 192 -6.08 -8.89 -9.29
N TYR A 193 -7.23 -9.49 -9.56
CA TYR A 193 -7.53 -10.84 -9.11
C TYR A 193 -6.51 -11.82 -9.71
N PRO A 194 -6.26 -12.95 -9.04
CA PRO A 194 -5.22 -13.87 -9.50
C PRO A 194 -5.59 -14.47 -10.85
N GLU A 195 -4.56 -14.71 -11.63
CA GLU A 195 -4.59 -15.54 -12.81
C GLU A 195 -5.26 -16.88 -12.50
N GLY A 196 -6.12 -17.36 -13.41
CA GLY A 196 -6.83 -18.63 -13.24
C GLY A 196 -7.95 -18.61 -12.20
N ASN A 197 -8.29 -17.48 -11.62
CA ASN A 197 -9.42 -17.39 -10.69
C ASN A 197 -10.75 -17.42 -11.46
N THR A 198 -11.48 -18.50 -11.30
CA THR A 198 -12.82 -18.66 -11.88
C THR A 198 -13.94 -18.03 -11.04
N ASP A 199 -13.62 -17.54 -9.84
CA ASP A 199 -14.58 -16.98 -8.89
C ASP A 199 -14.72 -15.45 -8.99
N TYR A 200 -14.33 -14.86 -10.13
CA TYR A 200 -14.53 -13.43 -10.35
C TYR A 200 -16.01 -13.07 -10.18
N ARG A 201 -16.25 -12.04 -9.40
CA ARG A 201 -17.60 -11.48 -9.25
C ARG A 201 -18.08 -10.96 -10.60
N GLN A 202 -19.36 -11.11 -10.87
CA GLN A 202 -19.91 -10.72 -12.17
C GLN A 202 -19.67 -9.24 -12.50
N ASN A 203 -19.78 -8.34 -11.53
CA ASN A 203 -19.49 -6.91 -11.73
C ASN A 203 -18.04 -6.63 -12.18
N VAL A 204 -17.07 -7.47 -11.82
CA VAL A 204 -15.69 -7.36 -12.29
C VAL A 204 -15.57 -7.86 -13.74
N VAL A 205 -16.25 -8.96 -14.06
CA VAL A 205 -16.35 -9.46 -15.45
C VAL A 205 -17.05 -8.42 -16.34
N ASP A 206 -18.13 -7.80 -15.85
CA ASP A 206 -18.83 -6.73 -16.56
C ASP A 206 -17.92 -5.53 -16.81
N ALA A 207 -17.13 -5.15 -15.82
CA ALA A 207 -16.25 -3.98 -15.89
C ALA A 207 -15.07 -4.16 -16.85
N TYR A 208 -14.51 -5.38 -16.93
CA TYR A 208 -13.23 -5.64 -17.62
C TYR A 208 -13.34 -6.59 -18.81
N ASN A 209 -14.45 -7.27 -18.99
CA ASN A 209 -14.67 -8.24 -20.09
C ASN A 209 -16.05 -8.08 -20.77
N GLY A 210 -16.67 -6.92 -20.66
CA GLY A 210 -17.95 -6.63 -21.31
C GLY A 210 -19.10 -7.56 -20.92
N GLY A 211 -19.04 -8.14 -19.71
CA GLY A 211 -20.04 -9.08 -19.20
C GLY A 211 -19.87 -10.53 -19.68
N ILE A 212 -18.92 -10.80 -20.56
CA ILE A 212 -18.65 -12.16 -21.06
C ILE A 212 -17.78 -12.92 -20.08
N ARG A 213 -18.34 -13.95 -19.46
CA ARG A 213 -17.61 -14.79 -18.53
C ARG A 213 -16.69 -15.76 -19.30
N PRO A 214 -15.37 -15.79 -18.99
CA PRO A 214 -14.46 -16.75 -19.59
C PRO A 214 -14.89 -18.19 -19.36
N SER A 215 -14.64 -19.05 -20.33
CA SER A 215 -15.01 -20.47 -20.34
C SER A 215 -13.82 -21.43 -20.27
N ILE A 216 -12.64 -20.99 -20.71
CA ILE A 216 -11.41 -21.73 -20.72
C ILE A 216 -10.28 -20.95 -20.03
N GLN A 217 -9.19 -21.66 -19.67
CA GLN A 217 -8.08 -21.07 -18.91
C GLN A 217 -7.44 -19.88 -19.64
N ASP A 218 -7.18 -19.98 -20.92
CA ASP A 218 -6.53 -18.91 -21.70
C ASP A 218 -7.35 -17.63 -21.71
N GLU A 219 -8.68 -17.72 -21.70
CA GLU A 219 -9.57 -16.54 -21.59
C GLU A 219 -9.50 -15.91 -20.18
N TRP A 220 -9.35 -16.72 -19.12
CA TRP A 220 -9.14 -16.22 -17.76
C TRP A 220 -7.78 -15.52 -17.63
N ASP A 221 -6.74 -16.07 -18.24
CA ASP A 221 -5.40 -15.47 -18.24
C ASP A 221 -5.40 -14.14 -19.02
N GLN A 222 -6.13 -14.10 -20.13
CA GLN A 222 -6.33 -12.85 -20.88
C GLN A 222 -7.13 -11.80 -20.09
N LEU A 223 -8.16 -12.22 -19.35
CA LEU A 223 -8.92 -11.32 -18.49
C LEU A 223 -8.03 -10.76 -17.36
N TYR A 224 -7.14 -11.58 -16.79
CA TYR A 224 -6.17 -11.13 -15.80
C TYR A 224 -5.26 -10.01 -16.35
N GLU A 225 -4.68 -10.21 -17.53
CA GLU A 225 -3.82 -9.20 -18.18
C GLU A 225 -4.61 -7.92 -18.50
N THR A 226 -5.80 -8.06 -19.06
CA THR A 226 -6.70 -6.93 -19.36
C THR A 226 -7.04 -6.16 -18.10
N MET A 227 -7.45 -6.85 -17.06
CA MET A 227 -7.79 -6.25 -15.78
C MET A 227 -6.62 -5.50 -15.17
N HIS A 228 -5.40 -6.09 -15.19
CA HIS A 228 -4.21 -5.42 -14.71
C HIS A 228 -3.96 -4.12 -15.48
N CYS A 229 -3.94 -4.16 -16.80
CA CYS A 229 -3.69 -2.97 -17.64
C CYS A 229 -4.73 -1.87 -17.42
N GLU A 230 -6.01 -2.23 -17.36
CA GLU A 230 -7.08 -1.23 -17.15
C GLU A 230 -7.06 -0.66 -15.73
N ILE A 231 -6.74 -1.45 -14.70
CA ILE A 231 -6.55 -0.94 -13.33
C ILE A 231 -5.43 0.12 -13.30
N GLN A 232 -4.29 -0.15 -13.94
CA GLN A 232 -3.17 0.80 -14.01
C GLN A 232 -3.60 2.10 -14.69
N LYS A 233 -4.22 1.99 -15.85
CA LYS A 233 -4.70 3.13 -16.64
C LYS A 233 -5.77 3.96 -15.89
N ASP A 234 -6.74 3.29 -15.27
CA ASP A 234 -7.81 3.97 -14.53
C ASP A 234 -7.25 4.62 -13.25
N ALA A 235 -6.24 4.03 -12.61
CA ALA A 235 -5.61 4.61 -11.44
C ALA A 235 -4.80 5.88 -11.77
N ILE A 236 -4.14 5.92 -12.92
CA ILE A 236 -3.48 7.15 -13.40
C ILE A 236 -4.52 8.25 -13.59
N LYS A 237 -5.61 7.97 -14.32
CA LYS A 237 -6.70 8.95 -14.50
C LYS A 237 -7.31 9.40 -13.18
N LEU A 238 -7.48 8.47 -12.22
CA LEU A 238 -8.01 8.81 -10.91
C LEU A 238 -7.07 9.75 -10.16
N SER A 239 -5.76 9.52 -10.22
CA SER A 239 -4.76 10.39 -9.59
C SER A 239 -4.72 11.79 -10.24
N GLU A 240 -4.84 11.85 -11.56
CA GLU A 240 -4.95 13.11 -12.32
C GLU A 240 -6.24 13.87 -11.95
N HIS A 241 -7.37 13.16 -11.84
CA HIS A 241 -8.65 13.73 -11.41
C HIS A 241 -8.59 14.29 -9.99
N MET A 242 -7.89 13.62 -9.08
CA MET A 242 -7.67 14.12 -7.72
C MET A 242 -6.82 15.41 -7.69
N GLY A 243 -5.97 15.63 -8.68
CA GLY A 243 -5.14 16.82 -8.79
C GLY A 243 -4.29 17.06 -7.52
N GLU A 244 -4.37 18.23 -6.93
CA GLU A 244 -3.62 18.59 -5.71
C GLU A 244 -3.97 17.73 -4.48
N ASN A 245 -5.09 17.01 -4.51
CA ASN A 245 -5.45 16.07 -3.47
C ASN A 245 -4.71 14.74 -3.57
N CYS A 246 -3.91 14.50 -4.63
CA CYS A 246 -3.10 13.31 -4.81
C CYS A 246 -1.61 13.65 -4.77
N SER A 247 -1.01 13.58 -3.59
CA SER A 247 0.42 13.89 -3.40
C SER A 247 1.34 12.71 -3.75
N PHE A 248 0.81 11.50 -3.90
CA PHE A 248 1.55 10.29 -4.20
C PHE A 248 0.63 9.17 -4.71
N VAL A 249 1.22 8.24 -5.44
CA VAL A 249 0.58 7.00 -5.89
C VAL A 249 1.45 5.82 -5.47
N ILE A 250 0.84 4.81 -4.84
CA ILE A 250 1.54 3.59 -4.39
C ILE A 250 1.13 2.43 -5.28
N ASN A 251 1.99 2.03 -6.21
CA ASN A 251 1.66 1.03 -7.21
C ASN A 251 1.91 -0.41 -6.72
N VAL A 252 1.07 -0.86 -5.77
CA VAL A 252 1.09 -2.25 -5.30
C VAL A 252 0.72 -3.22 -6.41
N GLY A 253 -0.24 -2.84 -7.27
CA GLY A 253 -0.70 -3.67 -8.38
C GLY A 253 0.42 -4.08 -9.31
N GLN A 254 1.28 -3.15 -9.70
CA GLN A 254 2.43 -3.43 -10.56
C GLN A 254 3.46 -4.31 -9.87
N ALA A 255 3.76 -4.02 -8.60
CA ALA A 255 4.74 -4.81 -7.84
C ALA A 255 4.31 -6.28 -7.69
N ILE A 256 3.04 -6.54 -7.46
CA ILE A 256 2.50 -7.90 -7.40
C ILE A 256 2.52 -8.56 -8.80
N TYR A 257 2.17 -7.82 -9.84
CA TYR A 257 2.21 -8.31 -11.22
C TYR A 257 3.64 -8.70 -11.65
N ASP A 258 4.63 -7.86 -11.41
CA ASP A 258 6.04 -8.13 -11.73
C ASP A 258 6.60 -9.30 -10.94
N THR A 259 6.19 -9.45 -9.68
CA THR A 259 6.58 -10.57 -8.82
C THR A 259 6.12 -11.90 -9.39
N ARG A 260 4.95 -11.96 -10.03
CA ARG A 260 4.45 -13.18 -10.70
C ARG A 260 5.34 -13.60 -11.86
N LYS A 261 6.01 -12.65 -12.51
CA LYS A 261 6.93 -12.90 -13.63
C LYS A 261 8.38 -13.15 -13.19
N ASP A 262 8.70 -12.92 -11.91
CA ASP A 262 10.02 -13.19 -11.37
C ASP A 262 10.25 -14.70 -11.16
N ARG A 263 11.29 -15.24 -11.76
CA ARG A 263 11.59 -16.69 -11.78
C ARG A 263 11.81 -17.28 -10.38
N HIS A 264 12.33 -16.50 -9.42
CA HIS A 264 12.54 -16.96 -8.05
C HIS A 264 11.27 -16.88 -7.22
N LEU A 265 10.43 -15.88 -7.49
CA LEU A 265 9.20 -15.65 -6.76
C LEU A 265 7.97 -16.20 -7.48
N SER A 266 8.09 -16.64 -8.74
CA SER A 266 6.99 -17.23 -9.53
C SER A 266 6.44 -18.51 -8.91
N GLY A 267 7.26 -19.27 -8.16
CA GLY A 267 6.77 -20.38 -7.35
C GLY A 267 5.77 -19.97 -6.26
N PHE A 268 5.75 -18.67 -5.91
CA PHE A 268 4.71 -18.02 -5.12
C PHE A 268 3.53 -17.55 -5.99
N GLY A 269 3.59 -17.66 -7.31
CA GLY A 269 2.63 -17.08 -8.26
C GLY A 269 1.17 -17.41 -7.94
N TYR A 270 0.82 -18.67 -7.89
CA TYR A 270 -0.51 -19.12 -7.44
C TYR A 270 -0.74 -18.95 -5.93
N LYS A 271 0.32 -18.82 -5.15
CA LYS A 271 0.31 -18.68 -3.70
C LYS A 271 0.43 -17.22 -3.27
N LEU A 272 0.57 -16.26 -4.22
CA LEU A 272 0.55 -14.82 -3.91
C LEU A 272 -0.78 -14.40 -3.31
N GLN A 273 -1.84 -15.10 -3.68
CA GLN A 273 -3.17 -14.90 -3.10
C GLN A 273 -3.64 -16.16 -2.41
N ARG A 274 -4.44 -16.00 -1.35
CA ARG A 274 -4.91 -17.11 -0.51
C ARG A 274 -5.72 -18.09 -1.34
N ALA A 275 -5.35 -19.37 -1.29
CA ALA A 275 -5.97 -20.43 -2.09
C ALA A 275 -7.47 -20.61 -1.88
N GLN A 276 -8.02 -20.19 -0.75
CA GLN A 276 -9.45 -20.32 -0.42
C GLN A 276 -10.26 -19.04 -0.65
N ASN A 277 -9.59 -17.91 -0.87
CA ASN A 277 -10.23 -16.64 -1.16
C ASN A 277 -9.31 -15.84 -2.06
N ASN A 278 -9.35 -16.18 -3.30
CA ASN A 278 -8.44 -15.74 -4.36
C ASN A 278 -8.34 -14.21 -4.57
N THR A 279 -8.92 -13.40 -3.68
CA THR A 279 -8.89 -11.95 -3.76
C THR A 279 -7.92 -11.29 -2.78
N HIS A 280 -7.40 -12.03 -1.81
CA HIS A 280 -6.48 -11.52 -0.79
C HIS A 280 -5.04 -11.95 -1.04
N LEU A 281 -4.09 -11.08 -0.71
CA LEU A 281 -2.69 -11.48 -0.70
C LEU A 281 -2.43 -12.53 0.38
N SER A 282 -1.56 -13.49 0.07
CA SER A 282 -1.05 -14.41 1.07
C SER A 282 -0.16 -13.68 2.06
N GLU A 283 -0.20 -14.11 3.31
CA GLU A 283 0.71 -13.60 4.33
C GLU A 283 2.17 -13.97 3.99
N GLY A 284 3.11 -13.21 4.48
CA GLY A 284 4.52 -13.40 4.13
C GLY A 284 4.96 -12.53 2.96
N ILE A 285 5.58 -13.14 1.94
CA ILE A 285 6.20 -12.40 0.83
C ILE A 285 5.20 -11.49 0.07
N PRO A 286 3.99 -11.91 -0.30
CA PRO A 286 3.07 -11.03 -1.03
C PRO A 286 2.64 -9.79 -0.25
N MET A 287 2.22 -9.95 1.00
CA MET A 287 1.90 -8.80 1.87
C MET A 287 3.14 -7.98 2.22
N TYR A 288 4.31 -8.61 2.27
CA TYR A 288 5.57 -7.93 2.46
C TYR A 288 5.90 -7.02 1.27
N ILE A 289 5.77 -7.51 0.03
CA ILE A 289 5.95 -6.72 -1.20
C ILE A 289 5.01 -5.51 -1.19
N ALA A 290 3.75 -5.72 -0.89
CA ALA A 290 2.79 -4.63 -0.82
C ALA A 290 3.19 -3.57 0.22
N SER A 291 3.60 -4.00 1.42
CA SER A 291 4.05 -3.09 2.48
C SER A 291 5.37 -2.37 2.14
N LEU A 292 6.26 -3.01 1.36
CA LEU A 292 7.48 -2.37 0.84
C LEU A 292 7.16 -1.19 -0.08
N CYS A 293 6.14 -1.32 -0.94
CA CYS A 293 5.71 -0.21 -1.80
C CYS A 293 5.31 1.02 -0.96
N TYR A 294 4.60 0.81 0.13
CA TYR A 294 4.28 1.89 1.07
C TYR A 294 5.54 2.50 1.72
N ALA A 295 6.45 1.65 2.19
CA ALA A 295 7.68 2.12 2.84
C ALA A 295 8.55 2.95 1.88
N TYR A 296 8.70 2.51 0.65
CA TYR A 296 9.50 3.19 -0.36
C TYR A 296 8.91 4.57 -0.73
N ILE A 297 7.61 4.62 -1.03
CA ILE A 297 6.95 5.85 -1.48
C ILE A 297 6.71 6.84 -0.33
N LEU A 298 6.25 6.36 0.83
CA LEU A 298 5.82 7.25 1.91
C LEU A 298 6.96 7.69 2.81
N LEU A 299 7.97 6.84 3.00
CA LEU A 299 9.04 7.03 3.98
C LEU A 299 10.42 7.25 3.35
N GLY A 300 10.55 7.08 2.02
CA GLY A 300 11.83 7.18 1.32
C GLY A 300 12.85 6.13 1.77
N ILE A 301 12.37 4.99 2.26
CA ILE A 301 13.22 3.86 2.65
C ILE A 301 13.70 3.17 1.38
N THR A 302 14.95 2.70 1.36
CA THR A 302 15.51 1.91 0.24
C THR A 302 15.60 0.42 0.59
N PRO A 303 15.78 -0.48 -0.38
CA PRO A 303 15.97 -1.90 -0.10
C PRO A 303 17.07 -2.23 0.90
N ASP A 304 18.15 -1.43 0.92
CA ASP A 304 19.32 -1.65 1.76
C ASP A 304 19.12 -1.22 3.21
N ASP A 305 18.16 -0.32 3.46
CA ASP A 305 17.84 0.14 4.82
C ASP A 305 17.08 -0.93 5.61
N ILE A 306 16.50 -1.95 4.94
CA ILE A 306 15.55 -2.87 5.54
C ILE A 306 16.23 -4.15 5.99
N SER A 307 16.25 -4.40 7.29
CA SER A 307 16.69 -5.68 7.87
C SER A 307 15.54 -6.65 8.19
N PHE A 308 14.33 -6.14 8.34
CA PHE A 308 13.12 -6.94 8.63
C PHE A 308 12.69 -7.78 7.43
N TYR A 309 12.21 -8.99 7.70
CA TYR A 309 11.36 -9.78 6.81
C TYR A 309 10.41 -10.68 7.62
N PRO A 310 9.20 -10.94 7.12
CA PRO A 310 8.26 -11.80 7.84
C PRO A 310 8.76 -13.23 7.89
N ARG A 311 8.93 -13.77 9.11
CA ARG A 311 9.29 -15.17 9.35
C ARG A 311 8.02 -15.93 9.66
N LEU A 312 7.50 -16.64 8.67
CA LEU A 312 6.40 -17.57 8.88
C LEU A 312 6.98 -18.98 9.05
N SER A 313 6.60 -19.66 10.11
CA SER A 313 6.92 -21.08 10.27
C SER A 313 5.99 -21.93 9.38
N ARG A 314 6.44 -23.15 9.02
CA ARG A 314 5.59 -24.10 8.31
C ARG A 314 4.29 -24.44 9.06
N ASP A 315 4.32 -24.28 10.36
CA ASP A 315 3.22 -24.58 11.29
C ASP A 315 2.40 -23.32 11.63
N ALA A 316 2.66 -22.17 10.96
CA ALA A 316 1.87 -20.98 11.17
C ALA A 316 0.46 -21.19 10.61
N HIS A 317 -0.45 -21.49 11.50
CA HIS A 317 -1.86 -21.53 11.20
C HIS A 317 -2.40 -20.09 11.23
N LEU A 318 -2.75 -19.58 10.06
CA LEU A 318 -3.39 -18.29 9.94
C LEU A 318 -4.90 -18.50 9.99
N THR A 319 -5.53 -17.84 10.92
CA THR A 319 -6.99 -17.76 10.96
C THR A 319 -7.43 -16.73 9.90
N GLY A 320 -8.06 -17.21 8.83
CA GLY A 320 -8.68 -16.29 7.87
C GLY A 320 -9.91 -15.59 8.47
N ASP A 321 -10.44 -14.59 7.79
CA ASP A 321 -11.66 -13.86 8.17
C ASP A 321 -12.89 -14.75 8.43
N THR A 322 -12.83 -16.01 8.01
CA THR A 322 -13.88 -17.02 8.19
C THR A 322 -13.66 -17.92 9.40
N GLY A 323 -12.65 -17.66 10.22
CA GLY A 323 -12.27 -18.55 11.33
C GLY A 323 -11.64 -19.89 10.89
N LYS A 324 -11.42 -20.10 9.59
CA LYS A 324 -10.76 -21.30 9.09
C LYS A 324 -9.25 -21.12 9.15
N THR A 325 -8.59 -22.11 9.68
CA THR A 325 -7.12 -22.21 9.68
C THR A 325 -6.61 -22.37 8.25
N ILE A 326 -5.77 -21.46 7.80
CA ILE A 326 -5.09 -21.55 6.51
C ILE A 326 -3.67 -22.02 6.78
N GLN A 327 -3.35 -23.21 6.33
CA GLN A 327 -1.99 -23.72 6.39
C GLN A 327 -1.17 -23.03 5.31
N THR A 328 -0.13 -22.30 5.71
CA THR A 328 0.82 -21.71 4.76
C THR A 328 2.02 -22.65 4.63
N ASP A 329 2.14 -23.28 3.49
CA ASP A 329 3.33 -24.09 3.15
C ASP A 329 4.54 -23.21 2.79
N ILE A 330 4.41 -21.88 2.92
CA ILE A 330 5.39 -20.92 2.46
C ILE A 330 6.31 -20.53 3.62
N VAL A 331 7.52 -21.03 3.58
CA VAL A 331 8.62 -20.57 4.44
C VAL A 331 9.33 -19.42 3.71
N ASN A 332 9.25 -18.22 4.27
CA ASN A 332 10.01 -17.10 3.76
C ASN A 332 11.48 -17.22 4.19
N THR A 333 12.36 -17.21 3.23
CA THR A 333 13.81 -17.16 3.50
C THR A 333 14.32 -15.72 3.44
N LYS A 334 15.52 -15.50 4.00
CA LYS A 334 16.22 -14.20 3.86
C LYS A 334 16.47 -13.86 2.38
N SER A 335 16.72 -14.87 1.55
CA SER A 335 16.94 -14.72 0.10
C SER A 335 15.66 -14.27 -0.60
N ASP A 336 14.52 -14.91 -0.30
CA ASP A 336 13.22 -14.52 -0.87
C ASP A 336 12.85 -13.09 -0.51
N ALA A 337 13.09 -12.72 0.75
CA ALA A 337 12.84 -11.35 1.21
C ALA A 337 13.75 -10.32 0.53
N ALA A 338 15.02 -10.64 0.30
CA ALA A 338 15.94 -9.77 -0.44
C ALA A 338 15.46 -9.60 -1.90
N ARG A 339 15.04 -10.70 -2.52
CA ARG A 339 14.48 -10.66 -3.89
C ARG A 339 13.17 -9.87 -3.95
N ALA A 340 12.29 -10.05 -2.98
CA ALA A 340 11.05 -9.29 -2.85
C ALA A 340 11.30 -7.77 -2.75
N ARG A 341 12.31 -7.34 -1.96
CA ARG A 341 12.70 -5.93 -1.88
C ARG A 341 13.11 -5.37 -3.23
N GLN A 342 13.93 -6.10 -3.98
CA GLN A 342 14.38 -5.68 -5.30
C GLN A 342 13.22 -5.63 -6.32
N CYS A 343 12.32 -6.61 -6.30
CA CYS A 343 11.14 -6.61 -7.18
C CYS A 343 10.23 -5.41 -6.90
N ALA A 344 9.90 -5.15 -5.64
CA ALA A 344 9.07 -4.02 -5.26
C ALA A 344 9.73 -2.68 -5.63
N TRP A 345 11.03 -2.53 -5.39
CA TRP A 345 11.79 -1.33 -5.75
C TRP A 345 11.80 -1.07 -7.25
N LYS A 346 12.08 -2.12 -8.02
CA LYS A 346 12.13 -2.03 -9.49
C LYS A 346 10.76 -1.64 -10.08
N ALA A 347 9.68 -2.23 -9.57
CA ALA A 347 8.34 -1.94 -10.05
C ALA A 347 7.96 -0.46 -9.86
N LEU A 348 8.43 0.17 -8.77
CA LEU A 348 8.18 1.59 -8.51
C LEU A 348 9.09 2.50 -9.34
N SER A 349 10.35 2.12 -9.53
CA SER A 349 11.33 2.93 -10.28
C SER A 349 11.06 3.01 -11.77
N LEU A 350 10.37 2.03 -12.37
CA LEU A 350 10.04 2.05 -13.79
C LEU A 350 8.97 3.09 -14.16
N HIS A 351 8.23 3.62 -13.18
CA HIS A 351 7.18 4.60 -13.39
C HIS A 351 7.67 6.06 -13.22
N ASP A 352 8.86 6.29 -12.68
CA ASP A 352 9.45 7.64 -12.57
C ASP A 352 9.98 8.18 -13.91
N HIS A 353 9.86 7.39 -15.00
CA HIS A 353 10.39 7.71 -16.33
C HIS A 353 9.33 7.77 -17.44
N GLN A 354 8.05 7.79 -17.11
CA GLN A 354 6.94 8.01 -18.05
C GLN A 354 6.26 9.35 -17.77
#